data_98e6e69168717d3bb6787a15251337f1
#
_entry.id   98e6e69168717d3bb6787a15251337f1
#
_cell.length_a   1.000
_cell.length_b   1.000
_cell.length_c   1.000
_cell.angle_alpha   90.00
_cell.angle_beta   90.00
_cell.angle_gamma   90.00
#
_symmetry.space_group_name_H-M   'P 1'
#
loop_
_entity.id
_entity.type
_entity.pdbx_description
1 polymer ?
#
loop_
_entity_poly.entity_id
_entity_poly.type
_entity_poly.pdbx_seq_one_letter_code
_entity_poly.pdbx_strand_id
1 'polypeptide(L)'
;MSEARISVEDRGFQFADGVYEVIRLYAGRPFALDAHLKRLERSAEGIELELPLTRHQLADEIEKFDVGNAEGMIYLQVTRGVCPRNHLFPELCGQKPVPPTMLFYFRPLPALPAIDSVPAVKLQTAVDERWQRCWIKSIALLPNVLAKNAAVIAGADEAVYIDNGIVTECSASNFFAVINGAIVTHPVGKKVLPGVTRDVMLNLARDLGIQVQERPLTEKEALNADELWIASTTREISWVSHWNGKPIKPGHLGPVGRRLLEALKQHVADQCALNSTPAMASA
;
A
#
# COMPACT_ATOMS: atom_id res chain seq x y z
N MET A 1 -21.67 9.24 -1.68
CA MET A 1 -21.03 8.48 -2.79
C MET A 1 -22.04 7.89 -3.78
N SER A 2 -23.27 7.58 -3.38
CA SER A 2 -24.31 6.98 -4.26
C SER A 2 -24.68 7.81 -5.48
N GLU A 3 -24.42 9.11 -5.46
CA GLU A 3 -24.72 10.05 -6.57
C GLU A 3 -23.49 10.51 -7.36
N ALA A 4 -22.30 10.03 -6.98
CA ALA A 4 -21.08 10.36 -7.70
C ALA A 4 -21.13 9.76 -9.12
N ARG A 5 -20.78 10.58 -10.12
CA ARG A 5 -20.79 10.18 -11.53
C ARG A 5 -19.44 10.52 -12.16
N ILE A 6 -18.95 9.61 -12.96
CA ILE A 6 -17.75 9.80 -13.77
C ILE A 6 -18.16 9.74 -15.23
N SER A 7 -17.60 10.62 -16.06
CA SER A 7 -17.83 10.60 -17.51
C SER A 7 -17.38 9.26 -18.09
N VAL A 8 -18.15 8.73 -19.04
CA VAL A 8 -17.75 7.52 -19.80
C VAL A 8 -16.51 7.77 -20.67
N GLU A 9 -16.16 9.03 -20.92
CA GLU A 9 -14.96 9.43 -21.64
C GLU A 9 -13.77 9.75 -20.72
N ASP A 10 -13.90 9.53 -19.40
CA ASP A 10 -12.75 9.65 -18.50
C ASP A 10 -11.70 8.58 -18.84
N ARG A 11 -10.46 9.02 -19.06
CA ARG A 11 -9.36 8.12 -19.47
C ARG A 11 -9.00 7.10 -18.37
N GLY A 12 -9.22 7.43 -17.11
CA GLY A 12 -9.08 6.46 -16.01
C GLY A 12 -10.08 5.32 -16.15
N PHE A 13 -11.33 5.61 -16.53
CA PHE A 13 -12.35 4.59 -16.78
C PHE A 13 -12.06 3.77 -18.05
N GLN A 14 -11.56 4.42 -19.12
CA GLN A 14 -11.34 3.75 -20.41
C GLN A 14 -10.02 2.99 -20.52
N PHE A 15 -8.94 3.49 -19.89
CA PHE A 15 -7.57 3.02 -20.10
C PHE A 15 -6.83 2.72 -18.80
N ALA A 16 -7.45 2.90 -17.64
CA ALA A 16 -6.77 2.93 -16.36
C ALA A 16 -5.62 3.99 -16.32
N ASP A 17 -5.77 5.11 -17.04
CA ASP A 17 -4.81 6.19 -17.15
C ASP A 17 -4.94 7.12 -15.94
N GLY A 18 -4.31 6.70 -14.82
CA GLY A 18 -4.38 7.40 -13.56
C GLY A 18 -3.59 6.72 -12.45
N VAL A 19 -3.46 7.44 -11.36
CA VAL A 19 -2.73 7.04 -10.15
C VAL A 19 -3.61 7.19 -8.92
N TYR A 20 -3.27 6.51 -7.83
CA TYR A 20 -4.05 6.59 -6.61
C TYR A 20 -3.19 6.47 -5.35
N GLU A 21 -3.77 6.90 -4.23
CA GLU A 21 -3.23 6.69 -2.90
C GLU A 21 -4.30 6.17 -1.93
N VAL A 22 -3.82 5.49 -0.92
CA VAL A 22 -4.60 5.06 0.25
C VAL A 22 -3.83 5.50 1.48
N ILE A 23 -4.43 6.36 2.28
CA ILE A 23 -3.80 6.94 3.48
C ILE A 23 -4.61 6.48 4.69
N ARG A 24 -3.98 5.76 5.61
CA ARG A 24 -4.63 5.32 6.86
C ARG A 24 -4.81 6.50 7.80
N LEU A 25 -5.98 6.57 8.42
CA LEU A 25 -6.26 7.47 9.54
C LEU A 25 -6.29 6.69 10.84
N TYR A 26 -5.57 7.19 11.84
CA TYR A 26 -5.60 6.73 13.21
C TYR A 26 -6.22 7.84 14.05
N ALA A 27 -7.35 7.55 14.70
CA ALA A 27 -8.15 8.54 15.41
C ALA A 27 -8.33 9.85 14.61
N GLY A 28 -8.70 9.72 13.35
CA GLY A 28 -8.94 10.84 12.42
C GLY A 28 -7.69 11.51 11.85
N ARG A 29 -6.48 11.11 12.27
CA ARG A 29 -5.23 11.74 11.83
C ARG A 29 -4.54 10.90 10.76
N PRO A 30 -4.13 11.51 9.61
CA PRO A 30 -3.46 10.79 8.54
C PRO A 30 -2.02 10.41 8.95
N PHE A 31 -1.69 9.14 8.81
CA PHE A 31 -0.34 8.64 9.05
C PHE A 31 0.52 8.75 7.79
N ALA A 32 1.75 9.23 7.95
CA ALA A 32 2.76 9.35 6.90
C ALA A 32 2.27 10.11 5.64
N LEU A 33 1.43 11.15 5.84
CA LEU A 33 0.77 11.89 4.76
C LEU A 33 1.76 12.39 3.69
N ASP A 34 2.85 13.06 4.10
CA ASP A 34 3.85 13.59 3.16
C ASP A 34 4.50 12.49 2.31
N ALA A 35 4.79 11.32 2.89
CA ALA A 35 5.36 10.19 2.16
C ALA A 35 4.38 9.62 1.13
N HIS A 36 3.09 9.55 1.44
CA HIS A 36 2.03 9.16 0.51
C HIS A 36 1.92 10.16 -0.64
N LEU A 37 1.90 11.46 -0.36
CA LEU A 37 1.78 12.49 -1.38
C LEU A 37 3.03 12.56 -2.27
N LYS A 38 4.25 12.39 -1.72
CA LYS A 38 5.47 12.22 -2.51
C LYS A 38 5.40 11.01 -3.46
N ARG A 39 4.82 9.90 -3.01
CA ARG A 39 4.66 8.73 -3.86
C ARG A 39 3.61 8.97 -4.95
N LEU A 40 2.54 9.72 -4.66
CA LEU A 40 1.56 10.14 -5.65
C LEU A 40 2.23 10.98 -6.75
N GLU A 41 3.01 12.00 -6.40
CA GLU A 41 3.78 12.83 -7.33
C GLU A 41 4.66 11.97 -8.25
N ARG A 42 5.50 11.10 -7.66
CA ARG A 42 6.35 10.20 -8.42
C ARG A 42 5.56 9.25 -9.32
N SER A 43 4.40 8.77 -8.87
CA SER A 43 3.55 7.91 -9.68
C SER A 43 2.93 8.65 -10.84
N ALA A 44 2.51 9.90 -10.64
CA ALA A 44 1.98 10.77 -11.69
C ALA A 44 3.06 11.10 -12.74
N GLU A 45 4.26 11.47 -12.30
CA GLU A 45 5.43 11.66 -13.18
C GLU A 45 5.70 10.41 -14.04
N GLY A 46 5.58 9.21 -13.43
CA GLY A 46 5.81 7.93 -14.11
C GLY A 46 4.86 7.61 -15.26
N ILE A 47 3.70 8.27 -15.30
CA ILE A 47 2.73 8.20 -16.41
C ILE A 47 2.56 9.54 -17.12
N GLU A 48 3.48 10.48 -16.92
CA GLU A 48 3.45 11.81 -17.54
C GLU A 48 2.11 12.55 -17.29
N LEU A 49 1.61 12.45 -16.05
CA LEU A 49 0.38 13.10 -15.60
C LEU A 49 0.73 14.30 -14.70
N GLU A 50 0.37 15.50 -15.11
CA GLU A 50 0.48 16.67 -14.25
C GLU A 50 -0.64 16.66 -13.20
N LEU A 51 -0.24 16.76 -11.92
CA LEU A 51 -1.21 16.86 -10.83
C LEU A 51 -1.86 18.24 -10.80
N PRO A 52 -3.18 18.34 -10.60
CA PRO A 52 -3.88 19.64 -10.62
C PRO A 52 -3.66 20.48 -9.35
N LEU A 53 -3.09 19.89 -8.32
CA LEU A 53 -2.80 20.54 -7.04
C LEU A 53 -1.38 20.21 -6.60
N THR A 54 -0.73 21.16 -5.96
CA THR A 54 0.55 20.96 -5.27
C THR A 54 0.38 20.02 -4.08
N ARG A 55 1.48 19.44 -3.59
CA ARG A 55 1.46 18.56 -2.41
C ARG A 55 0.86 19.24 -1.19
N HIS A 56 1.15 20.50 -0.97
CA HIS A 56 0.57 21.29 0.14
C HIS A 56 -0.96 21.39 -0.02
N GLN A 57 -1.44 21.78 -1.21
CA GLN A 57 -2.88 21.85 -1.48
C GLN A 57 -3.58 20.49 -1.35
N LEU A 58 -2.92 19.39 -1.75
CA LEU A 58 -3.45 18.04 -1.56
C LEU A 58 -3.54 17.69 -0.06
N ALA A 59 -2.56 18.09 0.74
CA ALA A 59 -2.62 17.91 2.19
C ALA A 59 -3.78 18.70 2.80
N ASP A 60 -3.95 19.97 2.40
CA ASP A 60 -5.06 20.83 2.83
C ASP A 60 -6.43 20.21 2.48
N GLU A 61 -6.57 19.62 1.28
CA GLU A 61 -7.82 18.93 0.90
C GLU A 61 -8.09 17.70 1.75
N ILE A 62 -7.06 16.97 2.14
CA ILE A 62 -7.18 15.80 3.01
C ILE A 62 -7.54 16.20 4.43
N GLU A 63 -6.97 17.29 4.95
CA GLU A 63 -7.24 17.79 6.28
C GLU A 63 -8.67 18.36 6.44
N LYS A 64 -9.32 18.74 5.34
CA LYS A 64 -10.74 19.16 5.35
C LYS A 64 -11.72 18.02 5.67
N PHE A 65 -11.30 16.77 5.61
CA PHE A 65 -12.13 15.65 6.04
C PHE A 65 -12.25 15.65 7.57
N ASP A 66 -13.24 16.33 8.08
CA ASP A 66 -13.58 16.26 9.49
C ASP A 66 -14.27 14.92 9.79
N VAL A 67 -13.48 13.95 10.20
CA VAL A 67 -13.94 12.61 10.56
C VAL A 67 -13.87 12.35 12.08
N GLY A 68 -13.64 13.39 12.87
CA GLY A 68 -13.44 13.30 14.32
C GLY A 68 -12.31 12.31 14.63
N ASN A 69 -12.54 11.41 15.58
CA ASN A 69 -11.59 10.37 15.99
C ASN A 69 -11.80 9.04 15.26
N ALA A 70 -12.33 9.05 14.03
CA ALA A 70 -12.64 7.82 13.33
C ALA A 70 -11.38 7.09 12.83
N GLU A 71 -11.40 5.78 12.97
CA GLU A 71 -10.48 4.89 12.25
C GLU A 71 -10.94 4.75 10.81
N GLY A 72 -10.01 4.83 9.86
CA GLY A 72 -10.42 4.74 8.46
C GLY A 72 -9.28 4.92 7.48
N MET A 73 -9.65 5.18 6.25
CA MET A 73 -8.71 5.57 5.20
C MET A 73 -9.28 6.68 4.32
N ILE A 74 -8.41 7.51 3.80
CA ILE A 74 -8.70 8.37 2.67
C ILE A 74 -8.18 7.67 1.41
N TYR A 75 -9.06 7.54 0.43
CA TYR A 75 -8.71 7.17 -0.93
C TYR A 75 -8.61 8.43 -1.78
N LEU A 76 -7.52 8.57 -2.50
CA LEU A 76 -7.28 9.64 -3.47
C LEU A 76 -6.96 9.01 -4.81
N GLN A 77 -7.64 9.44 -5.88
CA GLN A 77 -7.36 9.03 -7.25
C GLN A 77 -7.31 10.24 -8.16
N VAL A 78 -6.35 10.24 -9.07
CA VAL A 78 -6.23 11.26 -10.12
C VAL A 78 -6.12 10.55 -11.47
N THR A 79 -7.01 10.88 -12.41
CA THR A 79 -6.94 10.40 -13.79
C THR A 79 -6.53 11.53 -14.72
N ARG A 80 -6.12 11.21 -15.95
CA ARG A 80 -5.77 12.23 -16.94
C ARG A 80 -6.99 13.09 -17.39
N GLY A 81 -8.21 12.73 -16.98
CA GLY A 81 -9.41 13.51 -17.25
C GLY A 81 -10.22 13.01 -18.45
N VAL A 82 -11.15 13.87 -18.87
CA VAL A 82 -12.21 13.53 -19.82
C VAL A 82 -11.86 14.06 -21.21
N CYS A 83 -11.69 13.17 -22.19
CA CYS A 83 -11.51 13.53 -23.59
C CYS A 83 -12.00 12.42 -24.52
N PRO A 84 -12.33 12.72 -25.79
CA PRO A 84 -12.72 11.70 -26.77
C PRO A 84 -11.69 10.57 -26.84
N ARG A 85 -12.18 9.33 -26.90
CA ARG A 85 -11.36 8.12 -26.80
C ARG A 85 -10.27 8.08 -27.89
N ASN A 86 -9.01 8.21 -27.49
CA ASN A 86 -7.82 8.04 -28.30
C ASN A 86 -6.68 7.48 -27.43
N HIS A 87 -5.77 6.68 -28.02
CA HIS A 87 -4.59 6.18 -27.30
C HIS A 87 -3.52 7.27 -27.10
N LEU A 88 -3.47 8.27 -27.97
CA LEU A 88 -2.59 9.42 -27.79
C LEU A 88 -3.03 10.25 -26.58
N PHE A 89 -2.10 10.94 -25.97
CA PHE A 89 -2.44 11.98 -24.99
C PHE A 89 -3.20 13.12 -25.67
N PRO A 90 -4.10 13.81 -24.95
CA PRO A 90 -4.97 14.84 -25.52
C PRO A 90 -4.20 15.91 -26.31
N GLU A 91 -3.05 16.35 -25.79
CA GLU A 91 -2.19 17.38 -26.37
C GLU A 91 -1.64 16.95 -27.76
N LEU A 92 -1.35 15.65 -27.92
CA LEU A 92 -0.86 15.09 -29.19
C LEU A 92 -1.95 14.89 -30.23
N CYS A 93 -3.23 15.00 -29.82
CA CYS A 93 -4.39 14.95 -30.73
C CYS A 93 -4.84 16.36 -31.16
N GLY A 94 -4.08 17.41 -30.83
CA GLY A 94 -4.48 18.80 -31.07
C GLY A 94 -5.64 19.27 -30.18
N GLN A 95 -5.93 18.55 -29.12
CA GLN A 95 -6.89 18.97 -28.09
C GLN A 95 -6.22 19.90 -27.09
N LYS A 96 -7.01 20.77 -26.47
CA LYS A 96 -6.53 21.55 -25.32
C LYS A 96 -6.20 20.57 -24.17
N PRO A 97 -5.23 20.90 -23.30
CA PRO A 97 -5.03 20.16 -22.06
C PRO A 97 -6.36 20.02 -21.33
N VAL A 98 -6.71 18.79 -20.96
CA VAL A 98 -7.93 18.52 -20.20
C VAL A 98 -7.61 18.53 -18.71
N PRO A 99 -8.48 19.10 -17.87
CA PRO A 99 -8.26 19.06 -16.44
C PRO A 99 -8.31 17.60 -15.95
N PRO A 100 -7.34 17.15 -15.13
CA PRO A 100 -7.41 15.85 -14.49
C PRO A 100 -8.69 15.69 -13.66
N THR A 101 -9.27 14.48 -13.67
CA THR A 101 -10.36 14.16 -12.75
C THR A 101 -9.78 13.71 -11.43
N MET A 102 -10.21 14.34 -10.34
CA MET A 102 -9.74 14.02 -9.00
C MET A 102 -10.87 13.53 -8.12
N LEU A 103 -10.63 12.45 -7.39
CA LEU A 103 -11.59 11.82 -6.47
C LEU A 103 -10.95 11.66 -5.11
N PHE A 104 -11.62 12.16 -4.07
CA PHE A 104 -11.31 11.88 -2.68
C PHE A 104 -12.54 11.27 -2.00
N TYR A 105 -12.33 10.30 -1.14
CA TYR A 105 -13.36 9.86 -0.21
C TYR A 105 -12.75 9.24 1.04
N PHE A 106 -13.48 9.39 2.16
CA PHE A 106 -13.21 8.67 3.38
C PHE A 106 -13.98 7.34 3.39
N ARG A 107 -13.33 6.30 3.92
CA ARG A 107 -13.95 5.01 4.23
C ARG A 107 -13.59 4.62 5.65
N PRO A 108 -14.57 4.38 6.54
CA PRO A 108 -14.30 3.84 7.86
C PRO A 108 -13.67 2.45 7.75
N LEU A 109 -12.72 2.16 8.61
CA LEU A 109 -12.09 0.86 8.78
C LEU A 109 -12.14 0.49 10.26
N PRO A 110 -12.12 -0.80 10.60
CA PRO A 110 -11.96 -1.20 11.99
C PRO A 110 -10.61 -0.74 12.55
N ALA A 111 -10.56 -0.53 13.85
CA ALA A 111 -9.30 -0.35 14.56
C ALA A 111 -8.39 -1.56 14.31
N LEU A 112 -7.08 -1.30 14.23
CA LEU A 112 -6.12 -2.38 14.04
C LEU A 112 -5.98 -3.19 15.34
N PRO A 113 -5.78 -4.51 15.22
CA PRO A 113 -5.73 -5.40 16.38
C PRO A 113 -4.56 -5.09 17.29
N ALA A 114 -4.67 -5.48 18.54
CA ALA A 114 -3.53 -5.52 19.46
C ALA A 114 -2.48 -6.51 18.95
N ILE A 115 -1.22 -6.35 19.37
CA ILE A 115 -0.08 -7.13 18.88
C ILE A 115 -0.30 -8.63 19.03
N ASP A 116 -0.86 -9.06 20.17
CA ASP A 116 -1.12 -10.48 20.45
C ASP A 116 -2.29 -11.08 19.64
N SER A 117 -3.06 -10.26 18.96
CA SER A 117 -4.22 -10.66 18.15
C SER A 117 -4.07 -10.36 16.66
N VAL A 118 -2.84 -10.08 16.20
CA VAL A 118 -2.56 -9.84 14.78
C VAL A 118 -2.99 -11.03 13.94
N PRO A 119 -3.87 -10.83 12.93
CA PRO A 119 -4.41 -11.93 12.15
C PRO A 119 -3.34 -12.55 11.26
N ALA A 120 -3.42 -13.88 11.16
CA ALA A 120 -2.68 -14.62 10.15
C ALA A 120 -3.20 -14.36 8.75
N VAL A 121 -2.35 -14.56 7.74
CA VAL A 121 -2.75 -14.62 6.34
C VAL A 121 -2.28 -15.92 5.71
N LYS A 122 -3.08 -16.46 4.80
CA LYS A 122 -2.74 -17.59 3.95
C LYS A 122 -2.36 -17.05 2.58
N LEU A 123 -1.22 -17.47 2.06
CA LEU A 123 -0.73 -17.06 0.74
C LEU A 123 -0.93 -18.16 -0.30
N GLN A 124 -1.29 -17.75 -1.51
CA GLN A 124 -1.30 -18.57 -2.70
C GLN A 124 -0.34 -17.99 -3.74
N THR A 125 0.55 -18.80 -4.27
CA THR A 125 1.47 -18.41 -5.34
C THR A 125 0.70 -18.04 -6.61
N ALA A 126 1.09 -16.95 -7.24
CA ALA A 126 0.66 -16.52 -8.55
C ALA A 126 1.88 -16.13 -9.41
N VAL A 127 1.82 -16.40 -10.70
CA VAL A 127 2.82 -15.89 -11.65
C VAL A 127 2.69 -14.37 -11.73
N ASP A 128 3.82 -13.66 -11.75
CA ASP A 128 3.80 -12.19 -11.86
C ASP A 128 3.63 -11.75 -13.32
N GLU A 129 2.39 -11.63 -13.74
CA GLU A 129 2.00 -11.16 -15.08
C GLU A 129 1.78 -9.64 -15.14
N ARG A 130 2.10 -8.91 -14.07
CA ARG A 130 1.98 -7.45 -14.05
C ARG A 130 2.99 -6.80 -15.00
N TRP A 131 2.73 -5.55 -15.35
CA TRP A 131 3.65 -4.76 -16.16
C TRP A 131 5.01 -4.53 -15.49
N GLN A 132 5.97 -3.95 -16.24
CA GLN A 132 7.34 -3.69 -15.75
C GLN A 132 7.50 -2.33 -15.06
N ARG A 133 6.42 -1.74 -14.54
CA ARG A 133 6.42 -0.45 -13.85
C ARG A 133 5.61 -0.50 -12.55
N CYS A 134 5.71 -1.59 -11.78
CA CYS A 134 4.97 -1.77 -10.52
C CYS A 134 5.33 -0.72 -9.45
N TRP A 135 6.44 0.01 -9.63
CA TRP A 135 6.78 1.15 -8.78
C TRP A 135 5.80 2.33 -8.90
N ILE A 136 5.02 2.40 -9.98
CA ILE A 136 3.93 3.38 -10.17
C ILE A 136 2.68 2.84 -9.49
N LYS A 137 2.13 3.61 -8.56
CA LYS A 137 0.86 3.26 -7.93
C LYS A 137 -0.32 3.66 -8.84
N SER A 138 -0.43 2.95 -9.98
CA SER A 138 -1.46 3.19 -10.99
C SER A 138 -2.75 2.44 -10.69
N ILE A 139 -3.86 2.89 -11.26
CA ILE A 139 -5.17 2.23 -11.17
C ILE A 139 -5.31 1.02 -12.11
N ALA A 140 -4.25 0.65 -12.85
CA ALA A 140 -4.20 -0.53 -13.73
C ALA A 140 -4.02 -1.83 -12.91
N LEU A 141 -5.01 -2.19 -12.12
CA LEU A 141 -4.95 -3.25 -11.10
C LEU A 141 -5.59 -4.58 -11.53
N LEU A 142 -5.98 -4.74 -12.79
CA LEU A 142 -6.66 -5.97 -13.22
C LEU A 142 -5.84 -7.25 -12.95
N PRO A 143 -4.51 -7.32 -13.21
CA PRO A 143 -3.72 -8.49 -12.83
C PRO A 143 -3.73 -8.77 -11.32
N ASN A 144 -3.69 -7.73 -10.50
CA ASN A 144 -3.77 -7.84 -9.03
C ASN A 144 -5.13 -8.38 -8.59
N VAL A 145 -6.22 -7.90 -9.20
CA VAL A 145 -7.58 -8.37 -8.93
C VAL A 145 -7.74 -9.83 -9.30
N LEU A 146 -7.28 -10.25 -10.48
CA LEU A 146 -7.36 -11.64 -10.93
C LEU A 146 -6.57 -12.57 -10.03
N ALA A 147 -5.32 -12.24 -9.70
CA ALA A 147 -4.48 -13.03 -8.81
C ALA A 147 -5.10 -13.16 -7.41
N LYS A 148 -5.63 -12.04 -6.87
CA LYS A 148 -6.31 -12.03 -5.56
C LYS A 148 -7.53 -12.93 -5.56
N ASN A 149 -8.39 -12.84 -6.58
CA ASN A 149 -9.58 -13.69 -6.68
C ASN A 149 -9.20 -15.17 -6.81
N ALA A 150 -8.20 -15.51 -7.64
CA ALA A 150 -7.71 -16.88 -7.75
C ALA A 150 -7.21 -17.43 -6.40
N ALA A 151 -6.47 -16.62 -5.63
CA ALA A 151 -6.01 -16.98 -4.30
C ALA A 151 -7.18 -17.26 -3.34
N VAL A 152 -8.21 -16.39 -3.34
CA VAL A 152 -9.41 -16.58 -2.49
C VAL A 152 -10.18 -17.84 -2.89
N ILE A 153 -10.34 -18.13 -4.17
CA ILE A 153 -10.97 -19.36 -4.65
C ILE A 153 -10.17 -20.60 -4.19
N ALA A 154 -8.85 -20.50 -4.13
CA ALA A 154 -7.97 -21.56 -3.60
C ALA A 154 -7.96 -21.66 -2.06
N GLY A 155 -8.75 -20.85 -1.34
CA GLY A 155 -8.84 -20.86 0.13
C GLY A 155 -7.75 -20.07 0.83
N ALA A 156 -7.03 -19.20 0.11
CA ALA A 156 -6.05 -18.28 0.66
C ALA A 156 -6.61 -16.87 0.85
N ASP A 157 -5.89 -16.04 1.60
CA ASP A 157 -6.30 -14.65 1.88
C ASP A 157 -5.62 -13.65 0.95
N GLU A 158 -4.47 -14.02 0.33
CA GLU A 158 -3.67 -13.10 -0.47
C GLU A 158 -2.88 -13.88 -1.53
N ALA A 159 -2.66 -13.26 -2.71
CA ALA A 159 -1.75 -13.78 -3.72
C ALA A 159 -0.33 -13.25 -3.48
N VAL A 160 0.66 -14.13 -3.54
CA VAL A 160 2.08 -13.77 -3.56
C VAL A 160 2.64 -14.03 -4.97
N TYR A 161 3.28 -13.02 -5.55
CA TYR A 161 3.80 -13.10 -6.91
C TYR A 161 5.20 -13.72 -6.95
N ILE A 162 5.35 -14.63 -7.92
CA ILE A 162 6.64 -15.25 -8.26
C ILE A 162 7.00 -14.88 -9.69
N ASP A 163 8.19 -14.30 -9.87
CA ASP A 163 8.79 -14.00 -11.17
C ASP A 163 10.09 -14.79 -11.32
N ASN A 164 10.11 -15.79 -12.20
CA ASN A 164 11.27 -16.68 -12.43
C ASN A 164 11.85 -17.28 -11.11
N GLY A 165 10.97 -17.75 -10.22
CA GLY A 165 11.36 -18.36 -8.93
C GLY A 165 11.72 -17.35 -7.84
N ILE A 166 11.61 -16.06 -8.09
CA ILE A 166 11.85 -14.96 -7.15
C ILE A 166 10.52 -14.43 -6.64
N VAL A 167 10.40 -14.29 -5.32
CA VAL A 167 9.27 -13.62 -4.68
C VAL A 167 9.41 -12.12 -4.89
N THR A 168 8.38 -11.49 -5.46
CA THR A 168 8.38 -10.03 -5.64
C THR A 168 7.60 -9.34 -4.52
N GLU A 169 6.29 -9.34 -4.57
CA GLU A 169 5.39 -8.81 -3.54
C GLU A 169 4.03 -9.54 -3.60
N CYS A 170 3.07 -9.12 -2.82
CA CYS A 170 1.71 -9.64 -2.89
C CYS A 170 0.80 -8.75 -3.76
N SER A 171 -0.44 -9.21 -4.02
CA SER A 171 -1.37 -8.47 -4.87
C SER A 171 -1.77 -7.09 -4.30
N ALA A 172 -1.66 -6.89 -2.98
CA ALA A 172 -1.99 -5.62 -2.32
C ALA A 172 -1.04 -5.26 -1.15
N SER A 173 0.11 -5.93 -1.02
CA SER A 173 1.03 -5.79 0.11
C SER A 173 2.47 -6.05 -0.29
N ASN A 174 3.43 -5.48 0.41
CA ASN A 174 4.83 -5.88 0.29
C ASN A 174 5.09 -7.16 1.10
N PHE A 175 6.02 -7.97 0.64
CA PHE A 175 6.39 -9.25 1.24
C PHE A 175 7.74 -9.17 1.96
N PHE A 176 7.86 -9.87 3.09
CA PHE A 176 9.06 -9.89 3.94
C PHE A 176 9.31 -11.29 4.48
N ALA A 177 10.56 -11.64 4.58
CA ALA A 177 11.04 -12.82 5.28
C ALA A 177 12.05 -12.41 6.34
N VAL A 178 12.17 -13.21 7.40
CA VAL A 178 13.29 -13.13 8.36
C VAL A 178 14.15 -14.36 8.18
N ILE A 179 15.44 -14.17 7.96
CA ILE A 179 16.42 -15.25 7.74
C ILE A 179 17.63 -14.95 8.64
N ASN A 180 17.91 -15.85 9.58
CA ASN A 180 18.98 -15.67 10.57
C ASN A 180 18.90 -14.32 11.30
N GLY A 181 17.68 -13.88 11.66
CA GLY A 181 17.42 -12.64 12.35
C GLY A 181 17.47 -11.38 11.48
N ALA A 182 17.82 -11.47 10.20
CA ALA A 182 17.81 -10.37 9.25
C ALA A 182 16.50 -10.29 8.46
N ILE A 183 15.96 -9.09 8.28
CA ILE A 183 14.81 -8.88 7.41
C ILE A 183 15.29 -8.88 5.96
N VAL A 184 14.66 -9.71 5.13
CA VAL A 184 14.91 -9.82 3.70
C VAL A 184 13.63 -9.45 2.95
N THR A 185 13.73 -8.52 2.00
CA THR A 185 12.61 -8.13 1.13
C THR A 185 13.14 -7.80 -0.25
N HIS A 186 12.31 -7.96 -1.27
CA HIS A 186 12.68 -7.62 -2.64
C HIS A 186 12.94 -6.10 -2.74
N PRO A 187 14.01 -5.65 -3.44
CA PRO A 187 14.26 -4.23 -3.65
C PRO A 187 13.12 -3.60 -4.46
N VAL A 188 12.85 -2.32 -4.18
CA VAL A 188 11.89 -1.55 -4.99
C VAL A 188 12.37 -1.41 -6.44
N GLY A 189 11.46 -1.36 -7.40
CA GLY A 189 11.82 -1.25 -8.80
C GLY A 189 10.70 -1.72 -9.75
N LYS A 190 11.10 -2.31 -10.86
CA LYS A 190 10.13 -2.69 -11.91
C LYS A 190 9.00 -3.59 -11.44
N LYS A 191 9.24 -4.47 -10.46
CA LYS A 191 8.30 -5.51 -9.99
C LYS A 191 7.74 -5.26 -8.61
N VAL A 192 8.19 -4.24 -7.87
CA VAL A 192 7.78 -4.00 -6.49
C VAL A 192 7.42 -2.53 -6.28
N LEU A 193 6.24 -2.32 -5.68
CA LEU A 193 5.80 -1.00 -5.27
C LEU A 193 6.62 -0.52 -4.05
N PRO A 194 7.14 0.73 -4.06
CA PRO A 194 7.73 1.34 -2.87
C PRO A 194 6.64 1.66 -1.84
N GLY A 195 6.32 0.69 -0.99
CA GLY A 195 5.30 0.84 0.04
C GLY A 195 5.71 1.87 1.10
N VAL A 196 4.81 2.80 1.45
CA VAL A 196 5.08 3.77 2.53
C VAL A 196 5.26 3.04 3.86
N THR A 197 4.37 2.10 4.19
CA THR A 197 4.51 1.25 5.40
C THR A 197 5.81 0.44 5.34
N ARG A 198 6.18 -0.10 4.16
CA ARG A 198 7.45 -0.80 3.97
C ARG A 198 8.64 0.10 4.35
N ASP A 199 8.69 1.30 3.82
CA ASP A 199 9.81 2.22 4.05
C ASP A 199 9.91 2.64 5.52
N VAL A 200 8.78 2.94 6.18
CA VAL A 200 8.72 3.21 7.62
C VAL A 200 9.28 2.02 8.41
N MET A 201 8.81 0.81 8.10
CA MET A 201 9.24 -0.40 8.81
C MET A 201 10.73 -0.71 8.63
N LEU A 202 11.28 -0.52 7.42
CA LEU A 202 12.71 -0.74 7.18
C LEU A 202 13.58 0.28 7.91
N ASN A 203 13.13 1.53 8.05
CA ASN A 203 13.82 2.53 8.84
C ASN A 203 13.77 2.20 10.34
N LEU A 204 12.61 1.85 10.88
CA LEU A 204 12.46 1.40 12.25
C LEU A 204 13.31 0.15 12.55
N ALA A 205 13.39 -0.79 11.60
CA ALA A 205 14.25 -1.96 11.75
C ALA A 205 15.73 -1.58 11.91
N ARG A 206 16.21 -0.63 11.07
CA ARG A 206 17.59 -0.10 11.17
C ARG A 206 17.83 0.60 12.51
N ASP A 207 16.90 1.42 12.97
CA ASP A 207 16.96 2.12 14.26
C ASP A 207 17.00 1.14 15.43
N LEU A 208 16.32 0.00 15.30
CA LEU A 208 16.35 -1.10 16.28
C LEU A 208 17.61 -1.97 16.17
N GLY A 209 18.52 -1.71 15.24
CA GLY A 209 19.71 -2.52 14.99
C GLY A 209 19.40 -3.87 14.33
N ILE A 210 18.22 -4.04 13.71
CA ILE A 210 17.87 -5.22 12.94
C ILE A 210 18.47 -5.08 11.54
N GLN A 211 19.24 -6.08 11.10
CA GLN A 211 19.80 -6.07 9.76
C GLN A 211 18.72 -6.13 8.70
N VAL A 212 18.82 -5.29 7.67
CA VAL A 212 17.91 -5.23 6.53
C VAL A 212 18.68 -5.54 5.25
N GLN A 213 18.16 -6.48 4.47
CA GLN A 213 18.70 -6.89 3.17
C GLN A 213 17.62 -6.69 2.09
N GLU A 214 17.80 -5.66 1.29
CA GLU A 214 16.96 -5.42 0.11
C GLU A 214 17.59 -6.17 -1.08
N ARG A 215 17.21 -7.43 -1.26
CA ARG A 215 17.71 -8.33 -2.31
C ARG A 215 16.61 -9.25 -2.85
N PRO A 216 16.80 -9.80 -4.06
CA PRO A 216 15.95 -10.90 -4.52
C PRO A 216 15.92 -12.04 -3.50
N LEU A 217 14.72 -12.63 -3.33
CA LEU A 217 14.46 -13.73 -2.42
C LEU A 217 13.80 -14.85 -3.24
N THR A 218 14.42 -16.03 -3.29
CA THR A 218 13.80 -17.16 -3.97
C THR A 218 12.62 -17.71 -3.15
N GLU A 219 11.64 -18.31 -3.84
CA GLU A 219 10.52 -18.98 -3.15
C GLU A 219 11.05 -20.05 -2.18
N LYS A 220 12.11 -20.78 -2.55
CA LYS A 220 12.73 -21.77 -1.68
C LYS A 220 13.32 -21.17 -0.40
N GLU A 221 13.99 -20.02 -0.48
CA GLU A 221 14.48 -19.30 0.70
C GLU A 221 13.33 -18.83 1.59
N ALA A 222 12.27 -18.26 0.95
CA ALA A 222 11.09 -17.82 1.68
C ALA A 222 10.44 -18.96 2.47
N LEU A 223 10.24 -20.12 1.85
CA LEU A 223 9.64 -21.30 2.50
C LEU A 223 10.49 -21.88 3.64
N ASN A 224 11.78 -21.55 3.73
CA ASN A 224 12.70 -21.96 4.80
C ASN A 224 13.05 -20.81 5.75
N ALA A 225 12.41 -19.67 5.63
CA ALA A 225 12.65 -18.51 6.50
C ALA A 225 12.17 -18.76 7.94
N ASP A 226 12.75 -18.03 8.90
CA ASP A 226 12.37 -18.08 10.31
C ASP A 226 11.00 -17.47 10.54
N GLU A 227 10.67 -16.37 9.82
CA GLU A 227 9.39 -15.67 9.86
C GLU A 227 9.00 -15.21 8.45
N LEU A 228 7.70 -15.21 8.17
CA LEU A 228 7.12 -14.59 6.98
C LEU A 228 5.98 -13.65 7.36
N TRP A 229 5.95 -12.49 6.77
CA TRP A 229 4.87 -11.54 6.96
C TRP A 229 4.71 -10.60 5.76
N ILE A 230 3.55 -10.00 5.66
CA ILE A 230 3.21 -8.99 4.65
C ILE A 230 2.85 -7.68 5.33
N ALA A 231 3.03 -6.57 4.64
CA ALA A 231 2.69 -5.25 5.17
C ALA A 231 1.98 -4.37 4.14
N SER A 232 1.03 -3.59 4.61
CA SER A 232 0.34 -2.58 3.82
C SER A 232 -0.22 -1.47 4.72
N THR A 233 -0.59 -0.35 4.14
CA THR A 233 -1.17 0.81 4.83
C THR A 233 -2.39 0.45 5.70
N THR A 234 -3.23 -0.49 5.27
CA THR A 234 -4.48 -0.83 5.96
C THR A 234 -4.37 -1.99 6.94
N ARG A 235 -3.22 -2.68 6.96
CA ARG A 235 -2.99 -3.89 7.78
C ARG A 235 -1.86 -3.75 8.78
N GLU A 236 -0.95 -2.78 8.61
CA GLU A 236 0.37 -2.78 9.25
C GLU A 236 1.10 -4.08 8.89
N ILE A 237 1.29 -4.99 9.84
CA ILE A 237 1.87 -6.32 9.63
C ILE A 237 0.78 -7.39 9.75
N SER A 238 0.84 -8.42 8.90
CA SER A 238 0.13 -9.69 9.07
C SER A 238 1.11 -10.83 8.83
N TRP A 239 1.21 -11.79 9.76
CA TRP A 239 2.09 -12.93 9.62
C TRP A 239 1.50 -14.01 8.72
N VAL A 240 2.35 -14.78 8.03
CA VAL A 240 1.93 -15.83 7.10
C VAL A 240 1.79 -17.15 7.82
N SER A 241 0.59 -17.72 7.82
CA SER A 241 0.29 -19.02 8.44
C SER A 241 0.40 -20.19 7.47
N HIS A 242 0.07 -19.98 6.20
CA HIS A 242 0.07 -21.01 5.17
C HIS A 242 0.59 -20.45 3.84
N TRP A 243 1.24 -21.32 3.07
CA TRP A 243 1.66 -21.06 1.71
C TRP A 243 1.23 -22.22 0.81
N ASN A 244 0.40 -21.96 -0.20
CA ASN A 244 -0.20 -23.00 -1.06
C ASN A 244 -0.85 -24.14 -0.25
N GLY A 245 -1.64 -23.78 0.77
CA GLY A 245 -2.33 -24.71 1.65
C GLY A 245 -1.45 -25.44 2.69
N LYS A 246 -0.12 -25.26 2.65
CA LYS A 246 0.80 -25.88 3.62
C LYS A 246 1.11 -24.93 4.76
N PRO A 247 1.11 -25.38 6.02
CA PRO A 247 1.44 -24.54 7.16
C PRO A 247 2.90 -24.07 7.11
N ILE A 248 3.13 -22.80 7.49
CA ILE A 248 4.44 -22.17 7.60
C ILE A 248 4.79 -21.99 9.08
N LYS A 249 6.06 -22.19 9.42
CA LYS A 249 6.59 -21.90 10.76
C LYS A 249 6.85 -20.38 10.90
N PRO A 250 6.82 -19.84 12.13
CA PRO A 250 6.62 -20.52 13.41
C PRO A 250 5.15 -20.76 13.81
N GLY A 251 4.16 -20.39 12.99
CA GLY A 251 2.74 -20.52 13.30
C GLY A 251 2.18 -19.37 14.16
N HIS A 252 2.92 -18.30 14.30
CA HIS A 252 2.55 -17.04 14.96
C HIS A 252 3.44 -15.90 14.43
N LEU A 253 3.16 -14.66 14.81
CA LEU A 253 4.07 -13.55 14.55
C LEU A 253 5.37 -13.78 15.33
N GLY A 254 6.48 -13.92 14.62
CA GLY A 254 7.77 -14.20 15.20
C GLY A 254 8.38 -12.99 15.94
N PRO A 255 9.50 -13.17 16.67
CA PRO A 255 10.06 -12.15 17.54
C PRO A 255 10.52 -10.90 16.79
N VAL A 256 11.04 -11.01 15.56
CA VAL A 256 11.46 -9.84 14.76
C VAL A 256 10.25 -9.05 14.30
N GLY A 257 9.24 -9.74 13.74
CA GLY A 257 8.00 -9.11 13.31
C GLY A 257 7.24 -8.45 14.46
N ARG A 258 7.22 -9.10 15.66
CA ARG A 258 6.62 -8.53 16.88
C ARG A 258 7.31 -7.24 17.30
N ARG A 259 8.64 -7.28 17.44
CA ARG A 259 9.44 -6.12 17.86
C ARG A 259 9.28 -4.95 16.89
N LEU A 260 9.21 -5.26 15.59
CA LEU A 260 9.00 -4.24 14.56
C LEU A 260 7.58 -3.67 14.60
N LEU A 261 6.56 -4.49 14.84
CA LEU A 261 5.18 -4.03 15.00
C LEU A 261 5.00 -3.15 16.24
N GLU A 262 5.67 -3.48 17.35
CA GLU A 262 5.70 -2.65 18.57
C GLU A 262 6.26 -1.26 18.27
N ALA A 263 7.40 -1.20 17.57
CA ALA A 263 8.01 0.06 17.15
C ALA A 263 7.13 0.84 16.17
N LEU A 264 6.48 0.15 15.23
CA LEU A 264 5.56 0.80 14.29
C LEU A 264 4.35 1.41 15.01
N LYS A 265 3.74 0.69 15.95
CA LYS A 265 2.61 1.22 16.73
C LYS A 265 3.01 2.43 17.58
N GLN A 266 4.19 2.40 18.19
CA GLN A 266 4.70 3.55 18.91
C GLN A 266 4.94 4.74 17.97
N HIS A 267 5.57 4.51 16.82
CA HIS A 267 5.80 5.55 15.82
C HIS A 267 4.48 6.17 15.30
N VAL A 268 3.45 5.34 15.07
CA VAL A 268 2.10 5.80 14.70
C VAL A 268 1.52 6.66 15.84
N ALA A 269 1.61 6.19 17.08
CA ALA A 269 1.08 6.92 18.24
C ALA A 269 1.75 8.30 18.40
N ASP A 270 3.06 8.37 18.18
CA ASP A 270 3.82 9.62 18.29
C ASP A 270 3.48 10.56 17.12
N GLN A 271 3.48 10.08 15.88
CA GLN A 271 3.21 10.90 14.71
C GLN A 271 1.76 11.40 14.67
N CYS A 272 0.81 10.58 15.09
CA CYS A 272 -0.60 10.95 15.14
C CYS A 272 -1.00 11.61 16.48
N ALA A 273 -0.05 11.89 17.38
CA ALA A 273 -0.28 12.49 18.69
C ALA A 273 -1.37 11.77 19.53
N LEU A 274 -1.42 10.43 19.44
CA LEU A 274 -2.44 9.64 20.13
C LEU A 274 -2.19 9.55 21.65
N ASN A 275 -0.95 9.80 22.09
CA ASN A 275 -0.54 9.78 23.51
C ASN A 275 -0.65 11.15 24.20
N SER A 276 -1.02 12.22 23.48
CA SER A 276 -1.24 13.52 24.12
C SER A 276 -2.55 13.49 24.90
N THR A 277 -2.46 13.45 26.22
CA THR A 277 -3.58 13.76 27.13
C THR A 277 -4.15 15.11 26.71
N PRO A 278 -5.47 15.28 26.53
CA PRO A 278 -6.03 16.59 26.24
C PRO A 278 -5.61 17.51 27.36
N ALA A 279 -4.94 18.63 27.05
CA ALA A 279 -4.68 19.67 28.03
C ALA A 279 -6.03 20.02 28.64
N MET A 280 -6.16 19.80 29.94
CA MET A 280 -7.35 20.22 30.67
C MET A 280 -7.52 21.72 30.41
N ALA A 281 -8.60 22.06 29.70
CA ALA A 281 -9.01 23.44 29.57
C ALA A 281 -9.24 23.94 31.02
N SER A 282 -8.31 24.74 31.49
CA SER A 282 -8.48 25.47 32.76
C SER A 282 -9.64 26.42 32.58
N ALA A 283 -10.66 26.20 33.38
CA ALA A 283 -11.84 27.03 33.51
C ALA A 283 -11.52 28.48 33.93
#